data_0bb98514784b018a53d06fcf82fcc153
#
_entry.id   0bb98514784b018a53d06fcf82fcc153
#
_cell.length_a   1.000
_cell.length_b   1.000
_cell.length_c   1.000
_cell.angle_alpha   90.00
_cell.angle_beta   90.00
_cell.angle_gamma   90.00
#
_symmetry.space_group_name_H-M   'P 1'
#
loop_
_entity.id
_entity.type
_entity.pdbx_description
1 polymer ?
#
loop_
_entity_poly.entity_id
_entity_poly.type
_entity_poly.pdbx_seq_one_letter_code
_entity_poly.pdbx_strand_id
1 'polypeptide(L)'
;MPMHDVAGRVKGAIWVSALAAIPAVALALEGGPRVGQPAPDFTGMDSNGKAVSLHDYRGRTVVLEWSNHECPFVGKHYRSGNMQALQKDATRGGVVWLTILSSAPGTQGNVTAGQANELTRSRGASPTAVVLDRAGTIGKEYAARTTPHMFVIDKSGILVYMGGIDDRPTTDVGDVAGARNYVRLALTAVAEGKPVADPVTRPYGCSVKYR
;
A
#
# COMPACT_ATOMS: atom_id res chain seq x y z
N MET A 1 -88.55 -31.64 4.04
CA MET A 1 -87.95 -30.26 4.00
C MET A 1 -86.46 -30.42 4.04
N PRO A 2 -85.77 -30.17 2.97
CA PRO A 2 -84.30 -30.35 2.92
C PRO A 2 -83.58 -29.06 3.29
N MET A 3 -82.54 -29.20 4.14
CA MET A 3 -81.60 -28.16 4.47
C MET A 3 -80.47 -28.11 3.41
N HIS A 4 -80.23 -26.96 2.85
CA HIS A 4 -79.16 -26.73 1.87
C HIS A 4 -77.85 -26.40 2.62
N ASP A 5 -76.87 -27.17 2.33
CA ASP A 5 -75.49 -26.99 2.75
C ASP A 5 -74.76 -26.08 1.74
N VAL A 6 -74.23 -24.95 2.19
CA VAL A 6 -73.44 -24.02 1.37
C VAL A 6 -71.99 -24.03 1.84
N ALA A 7 -71.19 -24.87 1.22
CA ALA A 7 -69.74 -24.93 1.45
C ALA A 7 -69.05 -23.77 0.70
N GLY A 8 -68.64 -22.76 1.43
CA GLY A 8 -67.80 -21.61 0.93
C GLY A 8 -66.34 -22.05 0.79
N ARG A 9 -65.87 -22.13 -0.44
CA ARG A 9 -64.44 -22.31 -0.77
C ARG A 9 -63.66 -21.00 -0.58
N VAL A 10 -62.83 -20.92 0.44
CA VAL A 10 -61.84 -19.83 0.63
C VAL A 10 -60.62 -20.16 -0.27
N LYS A 11 -60.42 -19.35 -1.31
CA LYS A 11 -59.22 -19.39 -2.15
C LYS A 11 -58.10 -18.61 -1.43
N GLY A 12 -57.15 -19.29 -0.81
CA GLY A 12 -55.95 -18.70 -0.26
C GLY A 12 -55.02 -18.25 -1.40
N ALA A 13 -54.79 -16.95 -1.50
CA ALA A 13 -53.78 -16.38 -2.40
C ALA A 13 -52.41 -16.48 -1.70
N ILE A 14 -51.51 -17.29 -2.26
CA ILE A 14 -50.13 -17.38 -1.82
C ILE A 14 -49.36 -16.21 -2.45
N TRP A 15 -48.99 -15.22 -1.63
CA TRP A 15 -48.09 -14.15 -2.05
C TRP A 15 -46.64 -14.68 -1.96
N VAL A 16 -46.03 -14.94 -3.13
CA VAL A 16 -44.62 -15.22 -3.25
C VAL A 16 -43.89 -13.87 -3.28
N SER A 17 -43.27 -13.49 -2.16
CA SER A 17 -42.42 -12.32 -2.10
C SER A 17 -41.07 -12.65 -2.77
N ALA A 18 -40.86 -12.17 -3.98
CA ALA A 18 -39.58 -12.22 -4.64
C ALA A 18 -38.63 -11.19 -4.00
N LEU A 19 -37.69 -11.65 -3.20
CA LEU A 19 -36.54 -10.85 -2.78
C LEU A 19 -35.69 -10.54 -4.01
N ALA A 20 -35.75 -9.32 -4.49
CA ALA A 20 -34.83 -8.82 -5.50
C ALA A 20 -33.46 -8.63 -4.84
N ALA A 21 -32.49 -9.47 -5.20
CA ALA A 21 -31.10 -9.28 -4.86
C ALA A 21 -30.61 -8.02 -5.60
N ILE A 22 -30.36 -6.94 -4.85
CA ILE A 22 -29.72 -5.73 -5.37
C ILE A 22 -28.24 -6.07 -5.58
N PRO A 23 -27.71 -6.03 -6.81
CA PRO A 23 -26.28 -6.20 -7.00
C PRO A 23 -25.56 -5.05 -6.30
N ALA A 24 -24.65 -5.36 -5.38
CA ALA A 24 -23.72 -4.39 -4.83
C ALA A 24 -22.86 -3.86 -6.00
N VAL A 25 -23.22 -2.71 -6.53
CA VAL A 25 -22.35 -1.97 -7.44
C VAL A 25 -21.16 -1.53 -6.62
N ALA A 26 -20.03 -2.21 -6.81
CA ALA A 26 -18.74 -1.71 -6.34
C ALA A 26 -18.49 -0.37 -7.06
N LEU A 27 -18.76 0.74 -6.37
CA LEU A 27 -18.29 2.05 -6.83
C LEU A 27 -16.75 1.95 -6.86
N ALA A 28 -16.19 1.89 -8.05
CA ALA A 28 -14.79 2.17 -8.26
C ALA A 28 -14.55 3.59 -7.71
N LEU A 29 -13.78 3.70 -6.64
CA LEU A 29 -13.41 4.98 -6.05
C LEU A 29 -12.57 5.74 -7.07
N GLU A 30 -13.18 6.68 -7.76
CA GLU A 30 -12.48 7.70 -8.54
C GLU A 30 -11.71 8.59 -7.55
N GLY A 31 -10.46 8.24 -7.33
CA GLY A 31 -9.54 8.96 -6.45
C GLY A 31 -8.63 7.98 -5.73
N GLY A 32 -7.33 8.24 -5.75
CA GLY A 32 -6.30 7.40 -5.12
C GLY A 32 -6.61 7.03 -3.66
N PRO A 33 -5.74 6.25 -3.01
CA PRO A 33 -5.97 5.70 -1.68
C PRO A 33 -6.24 6.80 -0.65
N ARG A 34 -7.07 6.50 0.35
CA ARG A 34 -7.41 7.43 1.44
C ARG A 34 -7.11 6.78 2.77
N VAL A 35 -6.50 7.54 3.68
CA VAL A 35 -6.32 7.10 5.07
C VAL A 35 -7.67 6.80 5.72
N GLY A 36 -7.73 5.71 6.50
CA GLY A 36 -8.95 5.21 7.13
C GLY A 36 -9.81 4.33 6.22
N GLN A 37 -9.40 4.10 4.96
CA GLN A 37 -10.09 3.21 4.02
C GLN A 37 -9.23 1.97 3.72
N PRO A 38 -9.83 0.88 3.23
CA PRO A 38 -9.08 -0.26 2.73
C PRO A 38 -8.04 0.20 1.70
N ALA A 39 -6.80 -0.26 1.89
CA ALA A 39 -5.75 -0.02 0.91
C ALA A 39 -6.09 -0.75 -0.40
N PRO A 40 -5.86 -0.14 -1.58
CA PRO A 40 -6.03 -0.81 -2.87
C PRO A 40 -5.25 -2.12 -2.90
N ASP A 41 -5.90 -3.22 -3.27
CA ASP A 41 -5.23 -4.50 -3.42
C ASP A 41 -4.48 -4.55 -4.74
N PHE A 42 -3.36 -5.24 -4.77
CA PHE A 42 -2.58 -5.42 -5.99
C PHE A 42 -1.89 -6.77 -6.01
N THR A 43 -1.54 -7.21 -7.21
CA THR A 43 -0.62 -8.32 -7.43
C THR A 43 0.48 -7.86 -8.39
N GLY A 44 1.73 -8.15 -8.04
CA GLY A 44 2.90 -7.86 -8.84
C GLY A 44 3.92 -8.98 -8.78
N MET A 45 4.97 -8.89 -9.61
CA MET A 45 6.10 -9.82 -9.54
C MET A 45 7.25 -9.19 -8.78
N ASP A 46 7.86 -9.92 -7.86
CA ASP A 46 9.08 -9.45 -7.21
C ASP A 46 10.33 -9.69 -8.08
N SER A 47 11.46 -9.18 -7.62
CA SER A 47 12.75 -9.32 -8.29
C SER A 47 13.31 -10.76 -8.29
N ASN A 48 12.67 -11.70 -7.59
CA ASN A 48 13.01 -13.12 -7.60
C ASN A 48 12.04 -13.95 -8.45
N GLY A 49 11.10 -13.31 -9.15
CA GLY A 49 10.10 -13.97 -9.98
C GLY A 49 8.94 -14.58 -9.20
N LYS A 50 8.76 -14.19 -7.94
CA LYS A 50 7.63 -14.63 -7.12
C LYS A 50 6.48 -13.64 -7.23
N ALA A 51 5.24 -14.14 -7.36
CA ALA A 51 4.06 -13.31 -7.24
C ALA A 51 3.91 -12.78 -5.80
N VAL A 52 3.59 -11.50 -5.67
CA VAL A 52 3.38 -10.78 -4.41
C VAL A 52 2.02 -10.11 -4.49
N SER A 53 1.09 -10.50 -3.64
CA SER A 53 -0.22 -9.85 -3.50
C SER A 53 -0.31 -9.17 -2.13
N LEU A 54 -0.87 -7.95 -2.07
CA LEU A 54 -1.10 -7.29 -0.80
C LEU A 54 -2.05 -8.10 0.09
N HIS A 55 -3.03 -8.75 -0.53
CA HIS A 55 -3.98 -9.63 0.16
C HIS A 55 -3.31 -10.73 1.00
N ASP A 56 -2.18 -11.28 0.54
CA ASP A 56 -1.47 -12.36 1.23
C ASP A 56 -0.85 -11.92 2.56
N TYR A 57 -0.82 -10.62 2.83
CA TYR A 57 -0.29 -10.04 4.06
C TYR A 57 -1.35 -9.59 5.06
N ARG A 58 -2.62 -9.97 4.86
CA ARG A 58 -3.67 -9.74 5.86
C ARG A 58 -3.26 -10.30 7.23
N GLY A 59 -3.56 -9.57 8.31
CA GLY A 59 -3.11 -9.90 9.65
C GLY A 59 -1.70 -9.36 10.00
N ARG A 60 -1.01 -8.74 9.04
CA ARG A 60 0.31 -8.12 9.24
C ARG A 60 0.27 -6.65 8.83
N THR A 61 1.06 -5.83 9.53
CA THR A 61 1.31 -4.44 9.09
C THR A 61 2.20 -4.46 7.85
N VAL A 62 1.87 -3.65 6.85
CA VAL A 62 2.62 -3.55 5.59
C VAL A 62 3.10 -2.12 5.38
N VAL A 63 4.35 -1.96 4.99
CA VAL A 63 4.90 -0.70 4.46
C VAL A 63 5.11 -0.85 2.97
N LEU A 64 4.60 0.11 2.18
CA LEU A 64 4.97 0.26 0.77
C LEU A 64 5.90 1.46 0.65
N GLU A 65 7.05 1.24 0.01
CA GLU A 65 8.06 2.26 -0.30
C GLU A 65 8.17 2.39 -1.82
N TRP A 66 7.70 3.49 -2.41
CA TRP A 66 8.09 3.81 -3.79
C TRP A 66 9.51 4.31 -3.83
N SER A 67 10.34 3.65 -4.60
CA SER A 67 11.77 3.90 -4.63
C SER A 67 12.32 4.03 -6.05
N ASN A 68 13.43 4.77 -6.16
CA ASN A 68 14.24 4.92 -7.37
C ASN A 68 15.70 5.08 -6.94
N HIS A 69 16.56 4.17 -7.39
CA HIS A 69 17.95 4.13 -6.95
C HIS A 69 18.78 5.33 -7.42
N GLU A 70 18.39 6.01 -8.48
CA GLU A 70 19.05 7.21 -9.02
C GLU A 70 18.47 8.51 -8.44
N CYS A 71 17.43 8.43 -7.60
CA CYS A 71 16.87 9.62 -6.95
C CYS A 71 17.77 10.07 -5.78
N PRO A 72 18.28 11.31 -5.77
CA PRO A 72 19.15 11.79 -4.70
C PRO A 72 18.45 11.84 -3.33
N PHE A 73 17.13 12.05 -3.30
CA PHE A 73 16.33 11.99 -2.07
C PHE A 73 16.25 10.56 -1.51
N VAL A 74 16.10 9.53 -2.35
CA VAL A 74 16.23 8.14 -1.94
C VAL A 74 17.67 7.86 -1.50
N GLY A 75 18.64 8.34 -2.28
CA GLY A 75 20.08 8.23 -1.97
C GLY A 75 20.45 8.78 -0.60
N LYS A 76 19.83 9.89 -0.14
CA LYS A 76 20.00 10.44 1.20
C LYS A 76 19.75 9.38 2.28
N HIS A 77 18.60 8.73 2.22
CA HIS A 77 18.18 7.75 3.23
C HIS A 77 19.00 6.47 3.22
N TYR A 78 19.52 6.05 2.07
CA TYR A 78 20.42 4.90 1.99
C TYR A 78 21.83 5.26 2.43
N ARG A 79 22.39 6.42 2.04
CA ARG A 79 23.74 6.85 2.48
C ARG A 79 23.82 7.14 3.97
N SER A 80 22.73 7.60 4.59
CA SER A 80 22.65 7.83 6.04
C SER A 80 22.44 6.55 6.86
N GLY A 81 22.13 5.41 6.22
CA GLY A 81 21.71 4.20 6.92
C GLY A 81 20.27 4.22 7.42
N ASN A 82 19.53 5.32 7.22
CA ASN A 82 18.16 5.47 7.72
C ASN A 82 17.19 4.44 7.13
N MET A 83 17.25 4.23 5.80
CA MET A 83 16.35 3.27 5.15
C MET A 83 16.64 1.85 5.61
N GLN A 84 17.91 1.46 5.69
CA GLN A 84 18.31 0.15 6.16
C GLN A 84 17.86 -0.11 7.60
N ALA A 85 18.00 0.89 8.48
CA ALA A 85 17.55 0.80 9.87
C ALA A 85 16.02 0.64 9.94
N LEU A 86 15.27 1.46 9.20
CA LEU A 86 13.79 1.36 9.14
C LEU A 86 13.33 -0.02 8.65
N GLN A 87 13.86 -0.49 7.53
CA GLN A 87 13.52 -1.79 6.96
C GLN A 87 13.86 -2.93 7.93
N LYS A 88 15.05 -2.91 8.51
CA LYS A 88 15.53 -3.94 9.43
C LYS A 88 14.71 -3.97 10.73
N ASP A 89 14.40 -2.82 11.31
CA ASP A 89 13.60 -2.73 12.54
C ASP A 89 12.17 -3.21 12.27
N ALA A 90 11.56 -2.75 11.18
CA ALA A 90 10.20 -3.13 10.79
C ALA A 90 10.09 -4.64 10.51
N THR A 91 10.97 -5.20 9.69
CA THR A 91 10.91 -6.62 9.29
C THR A 91 11.21 -7.55 10.47
N ARG A 92 12.13 -7.19 11.39
CA ARG A 92 12.34 -7.93 12.65
C ARG A 92 11.09 -7.90 13.54
N GLY A 93 10.35 -6.80 13.53
CA GLY A 93 9.06 -6.67 14.24
C GLY A 93 7.89 -7.37 13.56
N GLY A 94 8.11 -8.13 12.49
CA GLY A 94 7.08 -8.86 11.75
C GLY A 94 6.30 -8.00 10.74
N VAL A 95 6.68 -6.74 10.55
CA VAL A 95 6.12 -5.87 9.51
C VAL A 95 6.61 -6.35 8.13
N VAL A 96 5.73 -6.34 7.15
CA VAL A 96 6.09 -6.57 5.75
C VAL A 96 6.56 -5.26 5.13
N TRP A 97 7.73 -5.24 4.51
CA TRP A 97 8.23 -4.09 3.79
C TRP A 97 8.36 -4.41 2.30
N LEU A 98 7.54 -3.75 1.47
CA LEU A 98 7.57 -3.90 0.02
C LEU A 98 8.15 -2.64 -0.61
N THR A 99 9.29 -2.78 -1.27
CA THR A 99 9.87 -1.71 -2.09
C THR A 99 9.30 -1.82 -3.50
N ILE A 100 8.62 -0.78 -4.00
CA ILE A 100 7.95 -0.77 -5.31
C ILE A 100 8.76 0.08 -6.28
N LEU A 101 9.09 -0.49 -7.44
CA LEU A 101 9.85 0.16 -8.51
C LEU A 101 8.96 0.34 -9.73
N SER A 102 8.40 1.54 -9.90
CA SER A 102 7.44 1.87 -10.97
C SER A 102 8.06 2.69 -12.11
N SER A 103 9.40 2.76 -12.22
CA SER A 103 10.05 3.41 -13.34
C SER A 103 9.85 2.61 -14.64
N ALA A 104 9.27 3.25 -15.66
CA ALA A 104 9.01 2.64 -16.94
C ALA A 104 10.32 2.25 -17.69
N PRO A 105 10.30 1.21 -18.56
CA PRO A 105 11.46 0.84 -19.36
C PRO A 105 12.04 2.03 -20.12
N GLY A 106 13.38 2.19 -20.05
CA GLY A 106 14.11 3.30 -20.69
C GLY A 106 14.08 4.62 -19.92
N THR A 107 13.47 4.67 -18.73
CA THR A 107 13.49 5.88 -17.89
C THR A 107 14.45 5.74 -16.71
N GLN A 108 14.77 6.86 -16.06
CA GLN A 108 15.59 6.90 -14.87
C GLN A 108 15.02 6.01 -13.76
N GLY A 109 15.87 5.18 -13.17
CA GLY A 109 15.50 4.27 -12.08
C GLY A 109 14.88 2.95 -12.55
N ASN A 110 14.72 2.73 -13.86
CA ASN A 110 14.32 1.42 -14.37
C ASN A 110 15.46 0.41 -14.19
N VAL A 111 15.13 -0.77 -13.70
CA VAL A 111 16.10 -1.84 -13.44
C VAL A 111 15.53 -3.20 -13.86
N THR A 112 16.41 -4.12 -14.19
CA THR A 112 16.11 -5.54 -14.32
C THR A 112 15.96 -6.18 -12.94
N ALA A 113 15.42 -7.39 -12.88
CA ALA A 113 15.31 -8.16 -11.64
C ALA A 113 16.69 -8.38 -10.97
N GLY A 114 17.69 -8.77 -11.77
CA GLY A 114 19.06 -8.96 -11.27
C GLY A 114 19.68 -7.67 -10.72
N GLN A 115 19.47 -6.53 -11.39
CA GLN A 115 19.92 -5.22 -10.90
C GLN A 115 19.22 -4.81 -9.60
N ALA A 116 17.91 -5.07 -9.46
CA ALA A 116 17.17 -4.79 -8.24
C ALA A 116 17.72 -5.60 -7.06
N ASN A 117 18.03 -6.89 -7.28
CA ASN A 117 18.64 -7.76 -6.27
C ASN A 117 20.06 -7.29 -5.89
N GLU A 118 20.85 -6.87 -6.87
CA GLU A 118 22.19 -6.32 -6.63
C GLU A 118 22.16 -5.03 -5.81
N LEU A 119 21.24 -4.11 -6.16
CA LEU A 119 21.03 -2.87 -5.40
C LEU A 119 20.60 -3.15 -3.96
N THR A 120 19.75 -4.14 -3.75
CA THR A 120 19.32 -4.56 -2.41
C THR A 120 20.52 -5.03 -1.57
N ARG A 121 21.37 -5.89 -2.14
CA ARG A 121 22.57 -6.40 -1.45
C ARG A 121 23.60 -5.31 -1.20
N SER A 122 23.99 -4.58 -2.24
CA SER A 122 25.06 -3.58 -2.17
C SER A 122 24.77 -2.42 -1.24
N ARG A 123 23.46 -2.10 -1.06
CA ARG A 123 22.99 -1.07 -0.12
C ARG A 123 22.74 -1.58 1.30
N GLY A 124 22.87 -2.88 1.56
CA GLY A 124 22.49 -3.48 2.83
C GLY A 124 21.01 -3.30 3.17
N ALA A 125 20.15 -3.20 2.14
CA ALA A 125 18.72 -3.08 2.29
C ALA A 125 18.09 -4.40 2.76
N SER A 126 16.97 -4.32 3.47
CA SER A 126 16.31 -5.49 4.07
C SER A 126 14.78 -5.45 3.86
N PRO A 127 14.28 -5.16 2.64
CA PRO A 127 12.85 -5.28 2.37
C PRO A 127 12.42 -6.76 2.38
N THR A 128 11.14 -7.01 2.62
CA THR A 128 10.56 -8.36 2.46
C THR A 128 10.56 -8.79 0.99
N ALA A 129 10.26 -7.85 0.08
CA ALA A 129 10.32 -8.05 -1.36
C ALA A 129 10.53 -6.73 -2.10
N VAL A 130 11.11 -6.81 -3.31
CA VAL A 130 11.19 -5.70 -4.25
C VAL A 130 10.27 -6.01 -5.43
N VAL A 131 9.17 -5.26 -5.57
CA VAL A 131 8.15 -5.45 -6.60
C VAL A 131 8.49 -4.62 -7.84
N LEU A 132 8.49 -5.24 -9.01
CA LEU A 132 8.80 -4.60 -10.29
C LEU A 132 7.52 -4.18 -11.00
N ASP A 133 7.09 -2.95 -10.79
CA ASP A 133 5.87 -2.37 -11.39
C ASP A 133 6.22 -1.53 -12.63
N ARG A 134 6.79 -2.16 -13.65
CA ARG A 134 7.28 -1.48 -14.87
C ARG A 134 6.18 -0.81 -15.69
N ALA A 135 4.94 -1.30 -15.61
CA ALA A 135 3.78 -0.69 -16.26
C ALA A 135 3.25 0.53 -15.47
N GLY A 136 3.66 0.66 -14.21
CA GLY A 136 3.19 1.71 -13.32
C GLY A 136 1.75 1.51 -12.85
N THR A 137 1.21 0.30 -12.98
CA THR A 137 -0.18 -0.01 -12.61
C THR A 137 -0.40 0.18 -11.12
N ILE A 138 0.46 -0.45 -10.29
CA ILE A 138 0.38 -0.33 -8.83
C ILE A 138 0.63 1.11 -8.41
N GLY A 139 1.64 1.76 -9.01
CA GLY A 139 1.96 3.15 -8.70
C GLY A 139 0.84 4.13 -9.01
N LYS A 140 0.15 3.96 -10.14
CA LYS A 140 -1.01 4.79 -10.52
C LYS A 140 -2.19 4.57 -9.59
N GLU A 141 -2.46 3.31 -9.21
CA GLU A 141 -3.53 2.95 -8.28
C GLU A 141 -3.31 3.58 -6.90
N TYR A 142 -2.06 3.60 -6.41
CA TYR A 142 -1.68 4.27 -5.17
C TYR A 142 -1.47 5.78 -5.32
N ALA A 143 -1.67 6.35 -6.51
CA ALA A 143 -1.36 7.74 -6.81
C ALA A 143 0.05 8.14 -6.32
N ALA A 144 1.02 7.23 -6.43
CA ALA A 144 2.39 7.46 -6.01
C ALA A 144 3.03 8.51 -6.92
N ARG A 145 3.53 9.60 -6.33
CA ARG A 145 3.99 10.77 -7.09
C ARG A 145 5.49 10.96 -7.05
N THR A 146 6.13 10.58 -5.95
CA THR A 146 7.55 10.84 -5.70
C THR A 146 8.29 9.58 -5.28
N THR A 147 9.61 9.64 -5.29
CA THR A 147 10.49 8.68 -4.65
C THR A 147 11.43 9.43 -3.69
N PRO A 148 11.38 9.13 -2.35
CA PRO A 148 10.51 8.14 -1.72
C PRO A 148 9.05 8.63 -1.61
N HIS A 149 8.09 7.71 -1.60
CA HIS A 149 6.70 7.90 -1.18
C HIS A 149 6.29 6.70 -0.35
N MET A 150 5.81 6.94 0.86
CA MET A 150 5.61 5.91 1.86
C MET A 150 4.12 5.72 2.16
N PHE A 151 3.73 4.46 2.37
CA PHE A 151 2.38 4.10 2.81
C PHE A 151 2.50 3.05 3.93
N VAL A 152 1.68 3.16 4.96
CA VAL A 152 1.57 2.16 6.03
C VAL A 152 0.14 1.65 6.07
N ILE A 153 0.00 0.33 6.03
CA ILE A 153 -1.26 -0.40 6.04
C ILE A 153 -1.28 -1.26 7.30
N ASP A 154 -2.34 -1.19 8.07
CA ASP A 154 -2.47 -1.96 9.30
C ASP A 154 -2.83 -3.44 9.06
N LYS A 155 -2.91 -4.23 10.13
CA LYS A 155 -3.24 -5.65 10.10
C LYS A 155 -4.62 -5.95 9.51
N SER A 156 -5.55 -4.99 9.58
CA SER A 156 -6.89 -5.10 8.99
C SER A 156 -6.91 -4.75 7.51
N GLY A 157 -5.77 -4.29 6.95
CA GLY A 157 -5.64 -3.85 5.57
C GLY A 157 -6.12 -2.43 5.35
N ILE A 158 -6.24 -1.63 6.41
CA ILE A 158 -6.61 -0.21 6.32
C ILE A 158 -5.35 0.62 6.14
N LEU A 159 -5.39 1.56 5.20
CA LEU A 159 -4.33 2.55 5.03
C LEU A 159 -4.36 3.52 6.21
N VAL A 160 -3.28 3.58 7.00
CA VAL A 160 -3.18 4.41 8.21
C VAL A 160 -2.19 5.56 8.07
N TYR A 161 -1.30 5.50 7.08
CA TYR A 161 -0.37 6.58 6.75
C TYR A 161 -0.06 6.61 5.26
N MET A 162 0.04 7.83 4.69
CA MET A 162 0.62 8.06 3.38
C MET A 162 1.36 9.39 3.32
N GLY A 163 2.55 9.42 2.71
CA GLY A 163 3.31 10.67 2.60
C GLY A 163 4.81 10.53 2.48
N GLY A 164 5.52 11.50 3.04
CA GLY A 164 6.98 11.54 3.09
C GLY A 164 7.56 10.51 4.06
N ILE A 165 8.85 10.26 3.95
CA ILE A 165 9.57 9.43 4.93
C ILE A 165 9.85 10.23 6.22
N ASP A 166 10.15 11.52 6.08
CA ASP A 166 10.41 12.46 7.17
C ASP A 166 10.00 13.91 6.81
N ASP A 167 10.29 14.85 7.71
CA ASP A 167 9.99 16.30 7.58
C ASP A 167 11.13 17.12 6.93
N ARG A 168 12.18 16.48 6.38
CA ARG A 168 13.35 17.14 5.79
C ARG A 168 13.44 16.93 4.28
N PRO A 169 12.75 17.74 3.46
CA PRO A 169 12.70 17.58 2.01
C PRO A 169 13.97 18.07 1.30
N THR A 170 15.12 17.58 1.75
CA THR A 170 16.45 17.90 1.23
C THR A 170 17.16 16.63 0.76
N THR A 171 18.30 16.79 0.09
CA THR A 171 19.19 15.67 -0.29
C THR A 171 20.40 15.53 0.65
N ASP A 172 20.50 16.39 1.67
CA ASP A 172 21.58 16.38 2.63
C ASP A 172 21.42 15.20 3.62
N VAL A 173 22.47 14.41 3.74
CA VAL A 173 22.55 13.26 4.68
C VAL A 173 22.53 13.75 6.13
N GLY A 174 23.12 14.93 6.41
CA GLY A 174 23.18 15.51 7.75
C GLY A 174 21.81 15.82 8.35
N ASP A 175 20.82 16.09 7.52
CA ASP A 175 19.46 16.43 7.98
C ASP A 175 18.73 15.24 8.60
N VAL A 176 19.15 14.01 8.31
CA VAL A 176 18.46 12.79 8.77
C VAL A 176 18.48 12.64 10.28
N ALA A 177 19.60 13.00 10.94
CA ALA A 177 19.76 12.84 12.38
C ALA A 177 18.74 13.68 13.19
N GLY A 178 18.37 14.87 12.68
CA GLY A 178 17.40 15.76 13.30
C GLY A 178 15.98 15.66 12.72
N ALA A 179 15.74 14.74 11.80
CA ALA A 179 14.47 14.62 11.12
C ALA A 179 13.41 13.91 11.97
N ARG A 180 12.18 14.40 11.90
CA ARG A 180 11.00 13.71 12.40
C ARG A 180 10.60 12.62 11.40
N ASN A 181 10.92 11.37 11.69
CA ASN A 181 10.65 10.25 10.80
C ASN A 181 9.18 9.81 10.90
N TYR A 182 8.37 10.18 9.94
CA TYR A 182 6.93 9.90 9.93
C TYR A 182 6.61 8.39 9.83
N VAL A 183 7.42 7.63 9.09
CA VAL A 183 7.21 6.18 8.96
C VAL A 183 7.45 5.48 10.28
N ARG A 184 8.52 5.84 11.01
CA ARG A 184 8.79 5.30 12.34
C ARG A 184 7.67 5.62 13.32
N LEU A 185 7.19 6.87 13.33
CA LEU A 185 6.07 7.32 14.17
C LEU A 185 4.78 6.55 13.84
N ALA A 186 4.47 6.38 12.55
CA ALA A 186 3.30 5.62 12.13
C ALA A 186 3.39 4.15 12.57
N LEU A 187 4.53 3.50 12.38
CA LEU A 187 4.74 2.11 12.82
C LEU A 187 4.64 1.95 14.34
N THR A 188 5.18 2.90 15.11
CA THR A 188 5.05 2.92 16.57
C THR A 188 3.59 3.04 17.00
N ALA A 189 2.84 3.99 16.42
CA ALA A 189 1.42 4.17 16.71
C ALA A 189 0.60 2.89 16.41
N VAL A 190 0.83 2.27 15.25
CA VAL A 190 0.17 1.00 14.87
C VAL A 190 0.49 -0.12 15.85
N ALA A 191 1.76 -0.26 16.25
CA ALA A 191 2.19 -1.29 17.21
C ALA A 191 1.53 -1.11 18.60
N GLU A 192 1.30 0.14 19.00
CA GLU A 192 0.64 0.50 20.25
C GLU A 192 -0.89 0.54 20.17
N GLY A 193 -1.48 0.25 18.99
CA GLY A 193 -2.92 0.35 18.76
C GLY A 193 -3.47 1.78 18.84
N LYS A 194 -2.62 2.78 18.62
CA LYS A 194 -2.96 4.21 18.66
C LYS A 194 -3.18 4.76 17.25
N PRO A 195 -3.99 5.83 17.10
CA PRO A 195 -4.09 6.58 15.86
C PRO A 195 -2.73 7.17 15.46
N VAL A 196 -2.45 7.22 14.15
CA VAL A 196 -1.28 7.94 13.62
C VAL A 196 -1.55 9.44 13.71
N ALA A 197 -0.67 10.20 14.39
CA ALA A 197 -0.88 11.62 14.65
C ALA A 197 -0.88 12.47 13.36
N ASP A 198 0.04 12.18 12.44
CA ASP A 198 0.12 12.82 11.12
C ASP A 198 -0.13 11.78 10.02
N PRO A 199 -1.40 11.40 9.79
CA PRO A 199 -1.71 10.26 8.92
C PRO A 199 -1.50 10.56 7.42
N VAL A 200 -1.45 11.84 7.04
CA VAL A 200 -1.16 12.30 5.69
C VAL A 200 -0.12 13.41 5.75
N THR A 201 1.01 13.21 5.08
CA THR A 201 2.05 14.23 4.97
C THR A 201 2.40 14.48 3.51
N ARG A 202 3.09 15.59 3.21
CA ARG A 202 3.53 15.88 1.86
C ARG A 202 4.71 14.97 1.48
N PRO A 203 4.58 14.09 0.48
CA PRO A 203 5.72 13.37 -0.04
C PRO A 203 6.64 14.30 -0.81
N TYR A 204 7.92 14.00 -0.82
CA TYR A 204 8.94 14.80 -1.51
C TYR A 204 9.92 13.87 -2.23
N GLY A 205 10.58 14.37 -3.25
CA GLY A 205 11.56 13.60 -4.02
C GLY A 205 11.39 13.78 -5.53
N CYS A 206 12.06 12.92 -6.28
CA CYS A 206 11.94 12.87 -7.73
C CYS A 206 10.56 12.30 -8.12
N SER A 207 9.96 12.81 -9.19
CA SER A 207 8.72 12.24 -9.72
C SER A 207 8.91 10.78 -10.10
N VAL A 208 7.90 9.93 -9.85
CA VAL A 208 7.85 8.57 -10.40
C VAL A 208 7.82 8.66 -11.93
N LYS A 209 8.60 7.81 -12.59
CA LYS A 209 8.79 7.85 -14.05
C LYS A 209 7.80 6.91 -14.75
N TYR A 210 6.52 7.23 -14.68
CA TYR A 210 5.47 6.54 -15.44
C TYR A 210 5.63 6.80 -16.95
N ARG A 211 5.00 5.95 -17.77
CA ARG A 211 4.73 6.24 -19.19
C ARG A 211 3.50 7.11 -19.31
#